data_7a520f72d028b7a0c91ed954081557fb
#
_entry.id   7a520f72d028b7a0c91ed954081557fb
#
_cell.length_a   1.000
_cell.length_b   1.000
_cell.length_c   1.000
_cell.angle_alpha   90.00
_cell.angle_beta   90.00
_cell.angle_gamma   90.00
#
_symmetry.space_group_name_H-M   'P 1'
#
loop_
_entity.id
_entity.type
_entity.pdbx_description
1 polymer ?
#
loop_
_entity_poly.entity_id
_entity_poly.type
_entity_poly.pdbx_seq_one_letter_code
_entity_poly.pdbx_strand_id
1 'polypeptide(L)'
;MSDDEKYMTMALEEARKALSKDEIPVGCIIVAEGRVVGRGYNLTETLQDVTAHAEIQAITAAAQTLGGKYLQGCTLYVTLDRKSVV
;
A
#
# COMPACT_ATOMS: atom_id res chain seq x y z
N MET A 1 16.95 11.75 0.94
CA MET A 1 15.92 10.85 0.34
C MET A 1 14.65 11.65 0.10
N SER A 2 14.10 11.57 -1.09
CA SER A 2 12.84 12.25 -1.39
C SER A 2 11.68 11.54 -0.67
N ASP A 3 10.55 12.24 -0.54
CA ASP A 3 9.37 11.65 0.08
C ASP A 3 8.89 10.43 -0.70
N ASP A 4 8.93 10.48 -2.04
CA ASP A 4 8.52 9.35 -2.86
C ASP A 4 9.40 8.14 -2.59
N GLU A 5 10.72 8.33 -2.50
CA GLU A 5 11.64 7.23 -2.20
C GLU A 5 11.38 6.65 -0.81
N LYS A 6 11.12 7.52 0.16
CA LYS A 6 10.81 7.09 1.53
C LYS A 6 9.58 6.20 1.55
N TYR A 7 8.50 6.63 0.89
CA TYR A 7 7.25 5.87 0.91
C TYR A 7 7.32 4.61 0.05
N MET A 8 8.08 4.64 -1.05
CA MET A 8 8.31 3.42 -1.82
C MET A 8 9.12 2.41 -1.02
N THR A 9 10.08 2.87 -0.22
CA THR A 9 10.83 1.99 0.68
C THR A 9 9.89 1.33 1.69
N MET A 10 8.94 2.08 2.22
CA MET A 10 7.94 1.55 3.14
C MET A 10 7.03 0.53 2.45
N ALA A 11 6.66 0.77 1.20
CA ALA A 11 5.88 -0.19 0.43
C ALA A 11 6.67 -1.48 0.20
N LEU A 12 7.98 -1.38 -0.04
CA LEU A 12 8.84 -2.55 -0.17
C LEU A 12 8.93 -3.34 1.14
N GLU A 13 8.91 -2.67 2.28
CA GLU A 13 8.86 -3.35 3.57
C GLU A 13 7.59 -4.15 3.74
N GLU A 14 6.45 -3.61 3.27
CA GLU A 14 5.20 -4.37 3.27
C GLU A 14 5.29 -5.58 2.34
N ALA A 15 5.92 -5.41 1.17
CA ALA A 15 6.11 -6.54 0.25
C ALA A 15 6.95 -7.65 0.89
N ARG A 16 7.95 -7.30 1.68
CA ARG A 16 8.77 -8.30 2.38
C ARG A 16 7.96 -9.13 3.35
N LYS A 17 6.93 -8.56 3.95
CA LYS A 17 6.02 -9.31 4.82
C LYS A 17 5.29 -10.40 4.05
N ALA A 18 4.84 -10.09 2.83
CA ALA A 18 4.23 -11.09 1.97
C ALA A 18 5.23 -12.18 1.63
N LEU A 19 6.45 -11.81 1.26
CA LEU A 19 7.49 -12.76 0.89
C LEU A 19 7.82 -13.70 2.04
N SER A 20 7.83 -13.19 3.28
CA SER A 20 8.11 -14.02 4.47
C SER A 20 7.03 -15.08 4.70
N LYS A 21 5.88 -14.92 4.08
CA LYS A 21 4.76 -15.87 4.17
C LYS A 21 4.59 -16.68 2.88
N ASP A 22 5.63 -16.71 2.05
CA ASP A 22 5.61 -17.40 0.75
C ASP A 22 4.54 -16.88 -0.20
N GLU A 23 4.15 -15.62 -0.03
CA GLU A 23 3.22 -14.95 -0.92
C GLU A 23 3.97 -14.12 -1.96
N ILE A 24 3.27 -13.76 -3.03
CA ILE A 24 3.87 -12.88 -4.04
C ILE A 24 4.12 -11.51 -3.42
N PRO A 25 5.36 -10.97 -3.50
CA PRO A 25 5.73 -9.78 -2.73
C PRO A 25 5.22 -8.48 -3.34
N VAL A 26 4.01 -8.12 -2.99
CA VAL A 26 3.42 -6.81 -3.33
C VAL A 26 3.10 -6.08 -2.04
N GLY A 27 3.55 -4.85 -1.93
CA GLY A 27 3.26 -3.99 -0.80
C GLY A 27 2.66 -2.67 -1.25
N CYS A 28 1.87 -2.06 -0.37
CA CYS A 28 1.14 -0.85 -0.66
C CYS A 28 1.10 0.06 0.57
N ILE A 29 1.30 1.35 0.34
CA ILE A 29 1.24 2.39 1.37
C ILE A 29 0.34 3.52 0.84
N ILE A 30 -0.54 4.02 1.68
CA ILE A 30 -1.34 5.21 1.37
C ILE A 30 -0.93 6.34 2.30
N VAL A 31 -0.65 7.48 1.71
CA VAL A 31 -0.16 8.67 2.42
C VAL A 31 -1.15 9.81 2.25
N ALA A 32 -1.49 10.46 3.35
CA ALA A 32 -2.33 11.65 3.36
C ALA A 32 -1.64 12.72 4.20
N GLU A 33 -1.43 13.89 3.61
CA GLU A 33 -0.83 15.04 4.30
C GLU A 33 0.49 14.71 5.00
N GLY A 34 1.36 13.98 4.30
CA GLY A 34 2.67 13.62 4.82
C GLY A 34 2.67 12.52 5.86
N ARG A 35 1.55 11.82 6.06
CA ARG A 35 1.45 10.74 7.04
C ARG A 35 0.94 9.47 6.37
N VAL A 36 1.47 8.33 6.80
CA VAL A 36 0.98 7.03 6.36
C VAL A 36 -0.34 6.76 7.06
N VAL A 37 -1.40 6.59 6.29
CA VAL A 37 -2.74 6.34 6.82
C VAL A 37 -3.23 4.93 6.49
N GLY A 38 -2.55 4.21 5.60
CA GLY A 38 -2.93 2.83 5.27
C GLY A 38 -1.75 2.03 4.78
N ARG A 39 -1.76 0.73 5.06
CA ARG A 39 -0.74 -0.22 4.63
C ARG A 39 -1.41 -1.51 4.20
N GLY A 40 -0.82 -2.18 3.26
CA GLY A 40 -1.28 -3.48 2.85
C GLY A 40 -0.20 -4.27 2.15
N TYR A 41 -0.35 -5.58 2.15
CA TYR A 41 0.51 -6.45 1.38
C TYR A 41 -0.29 -7.64 0.91
N ASN A 42 0.23 -8.33 -0.09
CA ASN A 42 -0.48 -9.45 -0.69
C ASN A 42 -0.59 -10.63 0.30
N LEU A 43 -1.80 -11.17 0.40
CA LEU A 43 -2.08 -12.35 1.22
C LEU A 43 -2.61 -13.51 0.38
N THR A 44 -2.37 -13.48 -0.92
CA THR A 44 -2.83 -14.54 -1.83
C THR A 44 -1.68 -15.02 -2.71
N GLU A 45 -1.75 -16.28 -3.12
CA GLU A 45 -0.78 -16.89 -4.03
C GLU A 45 -1.16 -16.69 -5.49
N THR A 46 -2.34 -16.18 -5.77
CA THR A 46 -2.80 -16.00 -7.15
C THR A 46 -2.32 -14.67 -7.72
N LEU A 47 -1.69 -14.75 -8.89
CA LEU A 47 -1.17 -13.56 -9.58
C LEU A 47 -2.26 -12.56 -9.97
N GLN A 48 -3.46 -13.06 -10.25
CA GLN A 48 -4.52 -12.23 -10.82
C GLN A 48 -4.95 -11.08 -9.92
N ASP A 49 -4.93 -11.28 -8.59
CA ASP A 49 -5.47 -10.30 -7.66
C ASP A 49 -4.43 -9.77 -6.68
N VAL A 50 -3.15 -10.00 -6.95
CA VAL A 50 -2.07 -9.66 -6.02
C VAL A 50 -2.06 -8.19 -5.65
N THR A 51 -2.05 -7.31 -6.65
CA THR A 51 -2.03 -5.87 -6.40
C THR A 51 -3.33 -5.42 -5.76
N ALA A 52 -4.46 -5.94 -6.24
CA ALA A 52 -5.77 -5.58 -5.71
C ALA A 52 -5.89 -5.93 -4.24
N HIS A 53 -5.39 -7.09 -3.81
CA HIS A 53 -5.42 -7.47 -2.39
C HIS A 53 -4.65 -6.48 -1.52
N ALA A 54 -3.45 -6.12 -1.93
CA ALA A 54 -2.64 -5.17 -1.18
C ALA A 54 -3.31 -3.80 -1.13
N GLU A 55 -3.85 -3.34 -2.25
CA GLU A 55 -4.53 -2.05 -2.32
C GLU A 55 -5.78 -2.02 -1.46
N ILE A 56 -6.60 -3.08 -1.49
CA ILE A 56 -7.82 -3.14 -0.70
C ILE A 56 -7.49 -3.08 0.79
N GLN A 57 -6.49 -3.80 1.25
CA GLN A 57 -6.04 -3.72 2.64
C GLN A 57 -5.65 -2.31 3.02
N ALA A 58 -4.83 -1.66 2.18
CA ALA A 58 -4.35 -0.32 2.46
C ALA A 58 -5.50 0.70 2.45
N ILE A 59 -6.41 0.59 1.50
CA ILE A 59 -7.58 1.49 1.39
C ILE A 59 -8.49 1.31 2.59
N THR A 60 -8.75 0.07 3.00
CA THR A 60 -9.58 -0.20 4.17
C THR A 60 -8.96 0.40 5.43
N ALA A 61 -7.66 0.20 5.62
CA ALA A 61 -6.95 0.75 6.77
C ALA A 61 -6.96 2.29 6.74
N ALA A 62 -6.75 2.88 5.57
CA ALA A 62 -6.77 4.34 5.42
C ALA A 62 -8.15 4.91 5.73
N ALA A 63 -9.21 4.27 5.25
CA ALA A 63 -10.57 4.71 5.52
C ALA A 63 -10.88 4.68 7.02
N GLN A 64 -10.42 3.64 7.71
CA GLN A 64 -10.58 3.54 9.16
C GLN A 64 -9.80 4.65 9.88
N THR A 65 -8.56 4.87 9.49
CA THR A 65 -7.71 5.91 10.09
C THR A 65 -8.33 7.30 9.89
N LEU A 66 -8.91 7.56 8.74
CA LEU A 66 -9.51 8.84 8.41
C LEU A 66 -10.95 8.97 8.91
N GLY A 67 -11.45 7.96 9.62
CA GLY A 67 -12.80 7.99 10.19
C GLY A 67 -13.90 7.95 9.15
N GLY A 68 -13.69 7.23 8.07
CA GLY A 68 -14.67 7.12 6.99
C GLY A 68 -14.69 8.32 6.06
N LYS A 69 -13.72 9.23 6.18
CA LYS A 69 -13.62 10.37 5.26
C LYS A 69 -13.10 9.92 3.91
N TYR A 70 -13.29 10.78 2.92
CA TYR A 70 -12.84 10.48 1.55
C TYR A 70 -11.32 10.38 1.50
N LEU A 71 -10.85 9.46 0.63
CA LEU A 71 -9.43 9.30 0.37
C LEU A 71 -8.91 10.28 -0.67
N GLN A 72 -9.71 11.24 -1.04
CA GLN A 72 -9.33 12.25 -2.03
C GLN A 72 -8.08 13.00 -1.56
N GLY A 73 -7.12 13.15 -2.47
CA GLY A 73 -5.87 13.81 -2.13
C GLY A 73 -4.83 12.90 -1.50
N CYS A 74 -5.14 11.61 -1.32
CA CYS A 74 -4.16 10.63 -0.85
C CYS A 74 -3.29 10.16 -1.99
N THR A 75 -2.08 9.71 -1.67
CA THR A 75 -1.15 9.13 -2.64
C THR A 75 -0.94 7.66 -2.32
N LEU A 76 -1.04 6.83 -3.33
CA LEU A 76 -0.88 5.39 -3.22
C LEU A 76 0.48 4.99 -3.79
N TYR A 77 1.25 4.23 -3.01
CA TYR A 77 2.55 3.70 -3.43
C TYR A 77 2.46 2.19 -3.47
N VAL A 78 2.72 1.60 -4.62
CA VAL A 78 2.62 0.15 -4.85
C VAL A 78 3.92 -0.37 -5.46
N THR A 79 4.45 -1.46 -4.94
CA THR A 79 5.77 -1.96 -5.35
C THR A 79 5.83 -2.52 -6.77
N LEU A 80 4.75 -3.08 -7.29
CA LEU A 80 4.73 -3.60 -8.67
C LEU A 80 4.48 -2.51 -9.69
N ASP A 81 3.94 -1.41 -9.24
CA ASP A 81 3.54 -0.33 -10.10
C ASP A 81 4.29 0.92 -9.64
N ARG A 82 3.65 1.99 -9.66
CA ARG A 82 4.23 3.26 -9.32
C ARG A 82 3.22 4.05 -8.51
N LYS A 83 3.67 5.21 -8.04
CA LYS A 83 2.84 6.12 -7.30
C LYS A 83 1.59 6.50 -8.10
N SER A 84 0.45 6.47 -7.44
CA SER A 84 -0.82 6.94 -7.99
C SER A 84 -1.49 7.87 -7.00
N VAL A 85 -2.13 8.90 -7.51
CA VAL A 85 -2.91 9.83 -6.69
C VAL A 85 -4.35 9.35 -6.66
N VAL A 86 -4.86 9.21 -5.47
CA VAL A 86 -6.23 8.72 -5.27
C VAL A 86 -7.22 9.88 -5.25
#